data_3e6d79251f64a7b71582536d2f08922c
#
_entry.id   3e6d79251f64a7b71582536d2f08922c
#
_cell.length_a   1.000
_cell.length_b   1.000
_cell.length_c   1.000
_cell.angle_alpha   90.00
_cell.angle_beta   90.00
_cell.angle_gamma   90.00
#
_symmetry.space_group_name_H-M   'P 1'
#
loop_
_entity.id
_entity.type
_entity.pdbx_description
1 polymer ?
#
loop_
_entity_poly.entity_id
_entity_poly.type
_entity_poly.pdbx_seq_one_letter_code
_entity_poly.pdbx_strand_id
1 'polypeptide(L)'
;MIEYSERIAAIEQHLSQWEFPAEPKNLYDPLRYFISIGGKRIRPLFTVLSAELYNIPIQESLSGASALELFHNFTLIHDDIMDKAPVRRGLTTVHEKWDTNIAILSGDALMIHAFQALSSYQADTFKRLSTMLNQTAIEVCIGQQMDMDFEQINSVTEADYIEMIRLKTSVLLGCACAFGGIIGGANESSIKSLYAFGENLGIAFQIQDAILDAFGDAAKVGKQVGGDILSDKKTILYTTFHSTASNADKTEFSRLSAASNDEKISGIKALYEASGVLEYCSKKQLAYQEIAMNHLAEVECNQPKQNLFTLAEFITNRSH
;
A
#
# COMPACT_ATOMS: atom_id res chain seq x y z
N MET A 1 -1.93 -0.94 17.58
CA MET A 1 -2.12 -2.34 17.09
C MET A 1 -2.70 -3.27 18.15
N ILE A 2 -2.35 -3.12 19.44
CA ILE A 2 -2.96 -3.95 20.53
C ILE A 2 -4.49 -3.77 20.56
N GLU A 3 -4.98 -2.56 20.35
CA GLU A 3 -6.42 -2.23 20.28
C GLU A 3 -7.20 -2.99 19.19
N TYR A 4 -6.51 -3.46 18.14
CA TYR A 4 -7.11 -4.17 17.00
C TYR A 4 -6.79 -5.68 17.00
N SER A 5 -6.21 -6.20 18.09
CA SER A 5 -5.68 -7.58 18.14
C SER A 5 -6.75 -8.64 17.83
N GLU A 6 -7.97 -8.47 18.34
CA GLU A 6 -9.07 -9.41 18.10
C GLU A 6 -9.50 -9.42 16.63
N ARG A 7 -9.56 -8.23 15.98
CA ARG A 7 -9.92 -8.11 14.57
C ARG A 7 -8.83 -8.69 13.65
N ILE A 8 -7.58 -8.40 13.99
CA ILE A 8 -6.43 -8.95 13.27
C ILE A 8 -6.40 -10.47 13.42
N ALA A 9 -6.65 -11.01 14.63
CA ALA A 9 -6.71 -12.44 14.87
C ALA A 9 -7.83 -13.11 14.05
N ALA A 10 -9.01 -12.50 13.97
CA ALA A 10 -10.11 -13.02 13.16
C ALA A 10 -9.78 -13.00 11.66
N ILE A 11 -9.13 -11.94 11.16
CA ILE A 11 -8.65 -11.85 9.76
C ILE A 11 -7.60 -12.94 9.48
N GLU A 12 -6.60 -13.09 10.36
CA GLU A 12 -5.57 -14.11 10.21
C GLU A 12 -6.15 -15.53 10.27
N GLN A 13 -7.08 -15.78 11.17
CA GLN A 13 -7.77 -17.06 11.26
C GLN A 13 -8.52 -17.36 9.96
N HIS A 14 -9.28 -16.40 9.42
CA HIS A 14 -10.03 -16.58 8.18
C HIS A 14 -9.09 -16.82 6.98
N LEU A 15 -7.98 -16.10 6.87
CA LEU A 15 -6.96 -16.29 5.83
C LEU A 15 -6.25 -17.66 5.98
N SER A 16 -5.93 -18.08 7.20
CA SER A 16 -5.26 -19.38 7.44
C SER A 16 -6.16 -20.57 7.14
N GLN A 17 -7.47 -20.38 7.22
CA GLN A 17 -8.48 -21.38 6.87
C GLN A 17 -8.87 -21.35 5.39
N TRP A 18 -8.26 -20.46 4.58
CA TRP A 18 -8.53 -20.42 3.15
C TRP A 18 -8.06 -21.72 2.49
N GLU A 19 -9.03 -22.46 1.95
CA GLU A 19 -8.76 -23.78 1.36
C GLU A 19 -8.17 -23.65 -0.04
N PHE A 20 -6.92 -24.04 -0.20
CA PHE A 20 -6.32 -24.29 -1.51
C PHE A 20 -6.29 -25.79 -1.78
N PRO A 21 -6.57 -26.23 -3.03
CA PRO A 21 -6.40 -27.63 -3.42
C PRO A 21 -5.01 -28.17 -3.06
N ALA A 22 -4.93 -29.47 -2.74
CA ALA A 22 -3.65 -30.11 -2.41
C ALA A 22 -2.73 -30.23 -3.64
N GLU A 23 -3.31 -30.35 -4.83
CA GLU A 23 -2.61 -30.51 -6.11
C GLU A 23 -3.12 -29.49 -7.15
N PRO A 24 -2.26 -29.06 -8.08
CA PRO A 24 -0.83 -29.36 -8.15
C PRO A 24 -0.02 -28.56 -7.10
N LYS A 25 0.94 -29.22 -6.42
CA LYS A 25 1.72 -28.62 -5.33
C LYS A 25 2.44 -27.32 -5.74
N ASN A 26 3.08 -27.35 -6.90
CA ASN A 26 3.82 -26.18 -7.40
C ASN A 26 2.95 -24.95 -7.69
N LEU A 27 1.62 -25.10 -7.74
CA LEU A 27 0.70 -23.98 -7.82
C LEU A 27 0.29 -23.48 -6.43
N TYR A 28 -0.07 -24.39 -5.53
CA TYR A 28 -0.72 -24.04 -4.27
C TYR A 28 0.22 -23.94 -3.06
N ASP A 29 1.37 -24.65 -3.04
CA ASP A 29 2.34 -24.50 -1.96
C ASP A 29 2.98 -23.10 -1.91
N PRO A 30 3.29 -22.43 -3.04
CA PRO A 30 3.72 -21.04 -3.03
C PRO A 30 2.67 -20.09 -2.42
N LEU A 31 1.37 -20.32 -2.66
CA LEU A 31 0.29 -19.51 -2.09
C LEU A 31 0.20 -19.67 -0.58
N ARG A 32 0.21 -20.92 -0.09
CA ARG A 32 0.24 -21.22 1.36
C ARG A 32 1.45 -20.58 2.02
N TYR A 33 2.61 -20.71 1.38
CA TYR A 33 3.84 -20.12 1.86
C TYR A 33 3.70 -18.60 1.96
N PHE A 34 3.25 -17.93 0.89
CA PHE A 34 3.18 -16.46 0.86
C PHE A 34 2.20 -15.91 1.91
N ILE A 35 1.03 -16.54 2.07
CA ILE A 35 0.06 -16.14 3.10
C ILE A 35 0.65 -16.37 4.50
N SER A 36 1.42 -17.44 4.73
CA SER A 36 2.06 -17.75 6.01
C SER A 36 3.19 -16.79 6.39
N ILE A 37 3.76 -16.04 5.44
CA ILE A 37 4.72 -14.96 5.72
C ILE A 37 4.10 -13.88 6.63
N GLY A 38 2.77 -13.79 6.64
CA GLY A 38 2.02 -12.85 7.47
C GLY A 38 2.07 -11.42 6.97
N GLY A 39 1.72 -10.47 7.83
CA GLY A 39 1.71 -9.04 7.50
C GLY A 39 0.97 -8.22 8.55
N LYS A 40 0.98 -6.89 8.37
CA LYS A 40 0.27 -5.98 9.29
C LYS A 40 -1.25 -5.99 9.10
N ARG A 41 -1.74 -6.61 8.04
CA ARG A 41 -3.18 -6.71 7.70
C ARG A 41 -3.93 -5.38 7.73
N ILE A 42 -3.28 -4.32 7.31
CA ILE A 42 -3.86 -2.95 7.37
C ILE A 42 -5.09 -2.82 6.46
N ARG A 43 -5.03 -3.30 5.20
CA ARG A 43 -6.14 -3.21 4.24
C ARG A 43 -7.37 -3.99 4.70
N PRO A 44 -7.27 -5.29 5.05
CA PRO A 44 -8.40 -6.03 5.61
C PRO A 44 -8.94 -5.41 6.90
N LEU A 45 -8.08 -4.83 7.74
CA LEU A 45 -8.51 -4.14 8.96
C LEU A 45 -9.37 -2.90 8.64
N PHE A 46 -8.99 -2.09 7.65
CA PHE A 46 -9.83 -0.97 7.19
C PHE A 46 -11.19 -1.43 6.68
N THR A 47 -11.25 -2.56 5.96
CA THR A 47 -12.53 -3.13 5.50
C THR A 47 -13.42 -3.50 6.69
N VAL A 48 -12.89 -4.21 7.67
CA VAL A 48 -13.63 -4.60 8.88
C VAL A 48 -14.12 -3.37 9.65
N LEU A 49 -13.23 -2.42 9.93
CA LEU A 49 -13.59 -1.22 10.69
C LEU A 49 -14.62 -0.34 9.96
N SER A 50 -14.55 -0.26 8.63
CA SER A 50 -15.53 0.48 7.83
C SER A 50 -16.91 -0.22 7.82
N ALA A 51 -16.96 -1.55 7.82
CA ALA A 51 -18.20 -2.30 7.94
C ALA A 51 -18.82 -2.16 9.35
N GLU A 52 -18.01 -2.16 10.40
CA GLU A 52 -18.45 -1.94 11.78
C GLU A 52 -19.17 -0.61 11.98
N LEU A 53 -18.87 0.43 11.16
CA LEU A 53 -19.61 1.71 11.19
C LEU A 53 -21.11 1.53 10.97
N TYR A 54 -21.53 0.43 10.34
CA TYR A 54 -22.92 0.12 9.96
C TYR A 54 -23.50 -1.06 10.78
N ASN A 55 -22.92 -1.35 11.95
CA ASN A 55 -23.29 -2.46 12.82
C ASN A 55 -23.15 -3.86 12.20
N ILE A 56 -22.26 -4.02 11.23
CA ILE A 56 -22.01 -5.33 10.63
C ILE A 56 -21.07 -6.14 11.54
N PRO A 57 -21.45 -7.36 11.93
CA PRO A 57 -20.56 -8.25 12.64
C PRO A 57 -19.31 -8.56 11.82
N ILE A 58 -18.16 -8.69 12.49
CA ILE A 58 -16.88 -8.92 11.83
C ILE A 58 -16.92 -10.10 10.85
N GLN A 59 -17.64 -11.18 11.18
CA GLN A 59 -17.74 -12.38 10.37
C GLN A 59 -18.29 -12.11 8.96
N GLU A 60 -19.19 -11.16 8.83
CA GLU A 60 -19.80 -10.80 7.54
C GLU A 60 -18.87 -9.98 6.64
N SER A 61 -17.86 -9.33 7.22
CA SER A 61 -16.86 -8.55 6.47
C SER A 61 -15.58 -9.33 6.13
N LEU A 62 -15.33 -10.50 6.77
CA LEU A 62 -14.09 -11.25 6.61
C LEU A 62 -13.82 -11.71 5.17
N SER A 63 -14.85 -12.12 4.41
CA SER A 63 -14.68 -12.53 3.01
C SER A 63 -14.20 -11.37 2.13
N GLY A 64 -14.78 -10.17 2.28
CA GLY A 64 -14.34 -8.97 1.57
C GLY A 64 -12.96 -8.52 2.00
N ALA A 65 -12.66 -8.55 3.30
CA ALA A 65 -11.35 -8.27 3.85
C ALA A 65 -10.27 -9.23 3.30
N SER A 66 -10.60 -10.53 3.25
CA SER A 66 -9.72 -11.56 2.69
C SER A 66 -9.52 -11.41 1.18
N ALA A 67 -10.55 -11.05 0.43
CA ALA A 67 -10.43 -10.77 -1.00
C ALA A 67 -9.35 -9.72 -1.28
N LEU A 68 -9.37 -8.62 -0.53
CA LEU A 68 -8.38 -7.55 -0.67
C LEU A 68 -6.97 -7.97 -0.25
N GLU A 69 -6.84 -8.79 0.79
CA GLU A 69 -5.53 -9.29 1.21
C GLU A 69 -4.97 -10.32 0.21
N LEU A 70 -5.81 -11.22 -0.34
CA LEU A 70 -5.41 -12.12 -1.40
C LEU A 70 -4.96 -11.36 -2.65
N PHE A 71 -5.74 -10.36 -3.07
CA PHE A 71 -5.36 -9.48 -4.18
C PHE A 71 -4.05 -8.74 -3.89
N HIS A 72 -3.89 -8.17 -2.70
CA HIS A 72 -2.63 -7.51 -2.32
C HIS A 72 -1.44 -8.48 -2.34
N ASN A 73 -1.61 -9.71 -1.86
CA ASN A 73 -0.55 -10.70 -1.88
C ASN A 73 -0.18 -11.12 -3.31
N PHE A 74 -1.17 -11.19 -4.24
CA PHE A 74 -0.90 -11.33 -5.67
C PHE A 74 0.01 -10.21 -6.18
N THR A 75 -0.34 -8.95 -5.92
CA THR A 75 0.47 -7.81 -6.38
C THR A 75 1.89 -7.87 -5.82
N LEU A 76 2.06 -8.29 -4.56
CA LEU A 76 3.38 -8.41 -3.94
C LEU A 76 4.24 -9.54 -4.54
N ILE A 77 3.64 -10.68 -4.93
CA ILE A 77 4.38 -11.78 -5.58
C ILE A 77 4.91 -11.29 -6.95
N HIS A 78 4.08 -10.59 -7.72
CA HIS A 78 4.49 -10.08 -9.02
C HIS A 78 5.48 -8.90 -8.91
N ASP A 79 5.29 -8.02 -7.94
CA ASP A 79 6.22 -6.93 -7.63
C ASP A 79 7.62 -7.46 -7.28
N ASP A 80 7.71 -8.51 -6.44
CA ASP A 80 8.97 -9.18 -6.12
C ASP A 80 9.72 -9.69 -7.36
N ILE A 81 8.99 -10.20 -8.38
CA ILE A 81 9.59 -10.65 -9.64
C ILE A 81 10.12 -9.46 -10.44
N MET A 82 9.32 -8.39 -10.57
CA MET A 82 9.67 -7.19 -11.33
C MET A 82 10.88 -6.47 -10.72
N ASP A 83 10.92 -6.37 -9.40
CA ASP A 83 12.00 -5.76 -8.62
C ASP A 83 13.21 -6.69 -8.42
N LYS A 84 13.11 -7.98 -8.84
CA LYS A 84 14.13 -9.01 -8.58
C LYS A 84 14.50 -9.08 -7.09
N ALA A 85 13.51 -8.92 -6.23
CA ALA A 85 13.72 -8.84 -4.79
C ALA A 85 14.01 -10.24 -4.21
N PRO A 86 15.18 -10.48 -3.58
CA PRO A 86 15.50 -11.81 -3.06
C PRO A 86 14.75 -12.16 -1.77
N VAL A 87 14.33 -11.14 -1.03
CA VAL A 87 13.74 -11.28 0.31
C VAL A 87 12.56 -10.35 0.49
N ARG A 88 11.47 -10.86 1.09
CA ARG A 88 10.32 -10.09 1.56
C ARG A 88 10.02 -10.42 3.03
N ARG A 89 9.96 -9.40 3.89
CA ARG A 89 9.71 -9.57 5.33
C ARG A 89 10.69 -10.55 6.01
N GLY A 90 11.95 -10.55 5.57
CA GLY A 90 12.99 -11.44 6.09
C GLY A 90 12.96 -12.88 5.57
N LEU A 91 12.02 -13.22 4.68
CA LEU A 91 11.90 -14.55 4.08
C LEU A 91 12.14 -14.51 2.56
N THR A 92 12.62 -15.60 1.99
CA THR A 92 12.90 -15.75 0.56
C THR A 92 11.63 -15.52 -0.25
N THR A 93 11.71 -14.74 -1.33
CA THR A 93 10.57 -14.49 -2.24
C THR A 93 10.17 -15.74 -3.00
N VAL A 94 8.94 -15.77 -3.57
CA VAL A 94 8.42 -16.97 -4.23
C VAL A 94 9.26 -17.36 -5.46
N HIS A 95 9.65 -16.37 -6.29
CA HIS A 95 10.43 -16.63 -7.50
C HIS A 95 11.86 -17.12 -7.20
N GLU A 96 12.44 -16.76 -6.06
CA GLU A 96 13.73 -17.27 -5.60
C GLU A 96 13.62 -18.66 -4.95
N LYS A 97 12.51 -18.94 -4.26
CA LYS A 97 12.31 -20.21 -3.56
C LYS A 97 11.84 -21.33 -4.48
N TRP A 98 11.09 -21.02 -5.53
CA TRP A 98 10.65 -21.95 -6.57
C TRP A 98 11.30 -21.56 -7.91
N ASP A 99 10.57 -20.84 -8.75
CA ASP A 99 11.05 -20.18 -9.96
C ASP A 99 10.08 -19.06 -10.39
N THR A 100 10.49 -18.29 -11.39
CA THR A 100 9.72 -17.17 -11.91
C THR A 100 8.37 -17.60 -12.51
N ASN A 101 8.32 -18.71 -13.26
CA ASN A 101 7.07 -19.16 -13.90
C ASN A 101 6.06 -19.65 -12.85
N ILE A 102 6.53 -20.36 -11.82
CA ILE A 102 5.70 -20.78 -10.69
C ILE A 102 5.19 -19.54 -9.95
N ALA A 103 6.02 -18.54 -9.70
CA ALA A 103 5.61 -17.30 -9.03
C ALA A 103 4.56 -16.53 -9.82
N ILE A 104 4.72 -16.38 -11.15
CA ILE A 104 3.72 -15.74 -12.03
C ILE A 104 2.38 -16.48 -11.92
N LEU A 105 2.37 -17.78 -12.16
CA LEU A 105 1.12 -18.56 -12.19
C LEU A 105 0.46 -18.64 -10.80
N SER A 106 1.24 -18.70 -9.74
CA SER A 106 0.73 -18.65 -8.37
C SER A 106 0.10 -17.29 -8.05
N GLY A 107 0.74 -16.18 -8.46
CA GLY A 107 0.16 -14.86 -8.33
C GLY A 107 -1.18 -14.75 -9.06
N ASP A 108 -1.25 -15.21 -10.33
CA ASP A 108 -2.49 -15.22 -11.11
C ASP A 108 -3.61 -16.00 -10.42
N ALA A 109 -3.28 -17.19 -9.90
CA ALA A 109 -4.24 -18.01 -9.15
C ALA A 109 -4.73 -17.28 -7.88
N LEU A 110 -3.85 -16.56 -7.18
CA LEU A 110 -4.21 -15.80 -5.98
C LEU A 110 -5.17 -14.65 -6.31
N MET A 111 -4.96 -13.97 -7.44
CA MET A 111 -5.90 -12.96 -7.95
C MET A 111 -7.28 -13.56 -8.20
N ILE A 112 -7.37 -14.75 -8.81
CA ILE A 112 -8.65 -15.44 -9.04
C ILE A 112 -9.31 -15.81 -7.69
N HIS A 113 -8.55 -16.29 -6.72
CA HIS A 113 -9.05 -16.57 -5.37
C HIS A 113 -9.57 -15.31 -4.66
N ALA A 114 -9.00 -14.13 -4.93
CA ALA A 114 -9.53 -12.88 -4.41
C ALA A 114 -10.96 -12.61 -4.91
N PHE A 115 -11.26 -12.84 -6.19
CA PHE A 115 -12.63 -12.73 -6.71
C PHE A 115 -13.53 -13.84 -6.20
N GLN A 116 -13.00 -15.06 -6.03
CA GLN A 116 -13.75 -16.18 -5.45
C GLN A 116 -14.22 -15.87 -4.03
N ALA A 117 -13.41 -15.18 -3.22
CA ALA A 117 -13.79 -14.75 -1.87
C ALA A 117 -15.06 -13.88 -1.85
N LEU A 118 -15.26 -13.07 -2.88
CA LEU A 118 -16.44 -12.22 -2.99
C LEU A 118 -17.74 -12.99 -3.31
N SER A 119 -17.65 -14.21 -3.83
CA SER A 119 -18.81 -15.01 -4.23
C SER A 119 -19.71 -15.44 -3.05
N SER A 120 -19.24 -15.29 -1.82
CA SER A 120 -20.03 -15.51 -0.60
C SER A 120 -21.13 -14.46 -0.37
N TYR A 121 -21.03 -13.30 -1.02
CA TYR A 121 -22.01 -12.22 -0.88
C TYR A 121 -23.20 -12.39 -1.81
N GLN A 122 -24.36 -11.79 -1.42
CA GLN A 122 -25.53 -11.72 -2.27
C GLN A 122 -25.25 -10.98 -3.58
N ALA A 123 -26.01 -11.27 -4.63
CA ALA A 123 -25.73 -10.84 -6.01
C ALA A 123 -25.47 -9.34 -6.18
N ASP A 124 -26.23 -8.47 -5.51
CA ASP A 124 -26.03 -7.02 -5.61
C ASP A 124 -24.74 -6.58 -4.93
N THR A 125 -24.48 -7.02 -3.70
CA THR A 125 -23.24 -6.75 -2.98
C THR A 125 -22.02 -7.31 -3.73
N PHE A 126 -22.11 -8.55 -4.20
CA PHE A 126 -21.07 -9.16 -5.04
C PHE A 126 -20.78 -8.33 -6.28
N LYS A 127 -21.81 -7.89 -7.01
CA LYS A 127 -21.65 -7.07 -8.20
C LYS A 127 -20.91 -5.76 -7.89
N ARG A 128 -21.27 -5.08 -6.80
CA ARG A 128 -20.65 -3.81 -6.41
C ARG A 128 -19.20 -3.99 -5.99
N LEU A 129 -18.90 -4.99 -5.16
CA LEU A 129 -17.55 -5.31 -4.70
C LEU A 129 -16.66 -5.72 -5.88
N SER A 130 -17.14 -6.62 -6.75
CA SER A 130 -16.36 -7.09 -7.90
C SER A 130 -16.12 -5.98 -8.93
N THR A 131 -17.10 -5.10 -9.17
CA THR A 131 -16.92 -3.94 -10.05
C THR A 131 -15.83 -2.99 -9.51
N MET A 132 -15.85 -2.69 -8.22
CA MET A 132 -14.86 -1.83 -7.58
C MET A 132 -13.47 -2.47 -7.60
N LEU A 133 -13.36 -3.77 -7.26
CA LEU A 133 -12.08 -4.47 -7.29
C LEU A 133 -11.49 -4.52 -8.71
N ASN A 134 -12.31 -4.75 -9.73
CA ASN A 134 -11.87 -4.75 -11.13
C ASN A 134 -11.28 -3.39 -11.54
N GLN A 135 -11.97 -2.29 -11.20
CA GLN A 135 -11.47 -0.95 -11.47
C GLN A 135 -10.15 -0.70 -10.74
N THR A 136 -10.10 -1.00 -9.45
CA THR A 136 -8.89 -0.86 -8.62
C THR A 136 -7.74 -1.71 -9.15
N ALA A 137 -8.01 -2.93 -9.62
CA ALA A 137 -6.99 -3.82 -10.18
C ALA A 137 -6.33 -3.23 -11.44
N ILE A 138 -7.13 -2.63 -12.34
CA ILE A 138 -6.62 -1.94 -13.53
C ILE A 138 -5.76 -0.73 -13.10
N GLU A 139 -6.23 0.05 -12.15
CA GLU A 139 -5.49 1.21 -11.64
C GLU A 139 -4.16 0.82 -11.01
N VAL A 140 -4.12 -0.26 -10.22
CA VAL A 140 -2.88 -0.80 -9.64
C VAL A 140 -1.90 -1.24 -10.74
N CYS A 141 -2.38 -1.90 -11.81
CA CYS A 141 -1.53 -2.28 -12.95
C CYS A 141 -0.95 -1.05 -13.66
N ILE A 142 -1.77 0.00 -13.87
CA ILE A 142 -1.31 1.27 -14.44
C ILE A 142 -0.23 1.91 -13.55
N GLY A 143 -0.48 1.97 -12.24
CA GLY A 143 0.48 2.53 -11.28
C GLY A 143 1.80 1.76 -11.23
N GLN A 144 1.76 0.43 -11.32
CA GLN A 144 2.96 -0.41 -11.40
C GLN A 144 3.73 -0.17 -12.69
N GLN A 145 3.03 -0.04 -13.83
CA GLN A 145 3.69 0.28 -15.10
C GLN A 145 4.34 1.66 -15.06
N MET A 146 3.67 2.67 -14.49
CA MET A 146 4.27 4.01 -14.31
C MET A 146 5.53 3.96 -13.45
N ASP A 147 5.53 3.19 -12.35
CA ASP A 147 6.71 3.05 -11.48
C ASP A 147 7.92 2.47 -12.25
N MET A 148 7.69 1.43 -13.05
CA MET A 148 8.72 0.84 -13.92
C MET A 148 9.20 1.83 -15.01
N ASP A 149 8.27 2.55 -15.65
CA ASP A 149 8.61 3.53 -16.71
C ASP A 149 9.44 4.69 -16.12
N PHE A 150 9.19 5.08 -14.87
CA PHE A 150 9.94 6.15 -14.20
C PHE A 150 11.42 5.81 -14.00
N GLU A 151 11.80 4.54 -13.97
CA GLU A 151 13.21 4.15 -13.94
C GLU A 151 13.94 4.58 -15.23
N GLN A 152 13.24 4.58 -16.37
CA GLN A 152 13.83 4.81 -17.70
C GLN A 152 13.76 6.26 -18.17
N ILE A 153 12.88 7.09 -17.62
CA ILE A 153 12.71 8.48 -18.02
C ILE A 153 13.56 9.43 -17.19
N ASN A 154 14.07 10.49 -17.81
CA ASN A 154 15.00 11.42 -17.15
C ASN A 154 14.30 12.42 -16.20
N SER A 155 13.03 12.73 -16.42
CA SER A 155 12.29 13.72 -15.65
C SER A 155 10.92 13.21 -15.29
N VAL A 156 10.65 13.14 -14.00
CA VAL A 156 9.35 12.85 -13.39
C VAL A 156 8.94 14.09 -12.61
N THR A 157 7.74 14.58 -12.85
CA THR A 157 7.18 15.70 -12.07
C THR A 157 6.61 15.19 -10.73
N GLU A 158 6.43 16.11 -9.79
CA GLU A 158 5.74 15.78 -8.53
C GLU A 158 4.31 15.28 -8.79
N ALA A 159 3.60 15.86 -9.77
CA ALA A 159 2.25 15.42 -10.12
C ALA A 159 2.25 13.98 -10.65
N ASP A 160 3.21 13.61 -11.50
CA ASP A 160 3.37 12.25 -12.02
C ASP A 160 3.66 11.27 -10.87
N TYR A 161 4.53 11.64 -9.94
CA TYR A 161 4.83 10.81 -8.78
C TYR A 161 3.60 10.59 -7.89
N ILE A 162 2.84 11.65 -7.58
CA ILE A 162 1.61 11.54 -6.78
C ILE A 162 0.59 10.64 -7.48
N GLU A 163 0.42 10.78 -8.79
CA GLU A 163 -0.49 9.92 -9.56
C GLU A 163 -0.03 8.45 -9.54
N MET A 164 1.26 8.19 -9.70
CA MET A 164 1.81 6.85 -9.63
C MET A 164 1.56 6.19 -8.28
N ILE A 165 1.86 6.85 -7.14
CA ILE A 165 1.61 6.28 -5.81
C ILE A 165 0.12 6.19 -5.49
N ARG A 166 -0.71 7.09 -6.03
CA ARG A 166 -2.16 6.99 -5.96
C ARG A 166 -2.63 5.68 -6.58
N LEU A 167 -2.25 5.43 -7.82
CA LEU A 167 -2.64 4.25 -8.59
C LEU A 167 -2.01 2.96 -8.05
N LYS A 168 -0.70 2.93 -7.81
CA LYS A 168 0.03 1.72 -7.38
C LYS A 168 -0.41 1.25 -6.00
N THR A 169 -0.69 2.19 -5.07
CA THR A 169 -0.84 1.85 -3.65
C THR A 169 -2.13 2.35 -3.02
N SER A 170 -2.51 3.61 -3.29
CA SER A 170 -3.54 4.28 -2.49
C SER A 170 -4.95 3.85 -2.88
N VAL A 171 -5.23 3.61 -4.16
CA VAL A 171 -6.54 3.13 -4.64
C VAL A 171 -6.98 1.83 -3.97
N LEU A 172 -6.03 0.93 -3.66
CA LEU A 172 -6.36 -0.32 -2.97
C LEU A 172 -6.75 -0.08 -1.49
N LEU A 173 -6.21 0.94 -0.86
CA LEU A 173 -6.64 1.33 0.49
C LEU A 173 -8.01 2.03 0.44
N GLY A 174 -8.26 2.87 -0.57
CA GLY A 174 -9.58 3.43 -0.87
C GLY A 174 -10.63 2.35 -1.08
N CYS A 175 -10.30 1.36 -1.91
CA CYS A 175 -11.14 0.18 -2.15
C CYS A 175 -11.44 -0.57 -0.84
N ALA A 176 -10.45 -0.74 0.04
CA ALA A 176 -10.62 -1.43 1.32
C ALA A 176 -11.63 -0.71 2.23
N CYS A 177 -11.55 0.61 2.35
CA CYS A 177 -12.50 1.39 3.14
C CYS A 177 -13.90 1.34 2.52
N ALA A 178 -14.02 1.50 1.20
CA ALA A 178 -15.29 1.46 0.50
C ALA A 178 -15.96 0.07 0.54
N PHE A 179 -15.18 -1.01 0.53
CA PHE A 179 -15.69 -2.38 0.68
C PHE A 179 -16.49 -2.53 1.98
N GLY A 180 -15.94 -2.03 3.11
CA GLY A 180 -16.68 -2.04 4.37
C GLY A 180 -18.00 -1.26 4.29
N GLY A 181 -18.01 -0.11 3.62
CA GLY A 181 -19.23 0.66 3.39
C GLY A 181 -20.25 -0.09 2.52
N ILE A 182 -19.83 -0.76 1.44
CA ILE A 182 -20.70 -1.55 0.57
C ILE A 182 -21.30 -2.72 1.34
N ILE A 183 -20.49 -3.46 2.10
CA ILE A 183 -20.92 -4.59 2.94
C ILE A 183 -21.89 -4.09 4.01
N GLY A 184 -21.64 -2.91 4.57
CA GLY A 184 -22.48 -2.26 5.56
C GLY A 184 -23.79 -1.66 5.03
N GLY A 185 -23.99 -1.65 3.71
CA GLY A 185 -25.19 -1.05 3.11
C GLY A 185 -25.20 0.48 3.17
N ALA A 186 -24.03 1.11 3.21
CA ALA A 186 -23.88 2.56 3.20
C ALA A 186 -24.50 3.20 1.94
N ASN A 187 -24.92 4.45 2.04
CA ASN A 187 -25.32 5.24 0.88
C ASN A 187 -24.13 5.57 -0.02
N GLU A 188 -24.40 5.91 -1.29
CA GLU A 188 -23.35 6.16 -2.30
C GLU A 188 -22.42 7.33 -1.91
N SER A 189 -22.90 8.35 -1.20
CA SER A 189 -22.09 9.46 -0.71
C SER A 189 -21.06 8.97 0.31
N SER A 190 -21.50 8.19 1.30
CA SER A 190 -20.63 7.63 2.34
C SER A 190 -19.62 6.64 1.75
N ILE A 191 -19.99 5.83 0.75
CA ILE A 191 -19.05 4.94 0.06
C ILE A 191 -17.96 5.73 -0.66
N LYS A 192 -18.32 6.82 -1.35
CA LYS A 192 -17.36 7.72 -2.00
C LYS A 192 -16.44 8.40 -0.98
N SER A 193 -16.98 8.87 0.14
CA SER A 193 -16.19 9.49 1.21
C SER A 193 -15.24 8.48 1.88
N LEU A 194 -15.67 7.21 2.08
CA LEU A 194 -14.79 6.14 2.57
C LEU A 194 -13.67 5.81 1.57
N TYR A 195 -13.99 5.77 0.27
CA TYR A 195 -12.98 5.57 -0.76
C TYR A 195 -11.95 6.71 -0.76
N ALA A 196 -12.42 7.96 -0.79
CA ALA A 196 -11.55 9.14 -0.78
C ALA A 196 -10.72 9.25 0.51
N PHE A 197 -11.28 8.87 1.67
CA PHE A 197 -10.54 8.73 2.92
C PHE A 197 -9.36 7.78 2.77
N GLY A 198 -9.60 6.54 2.31
CA GLY A 198 -8.55 5.55 2.16
C GLY A 198 -7.52 5.92 1.10
N GLU A 199 -7.95 6.49 -0.03
CA GLU A 199 -7.07 6.93 -1.12
C GLU A 199 -6.11 8.04 -0.64
N ASN A 200 -6.62 9.12 -0.04
CA ASN A 200 -5.78 10.21 0.45
C ASN A 200 -4.88 9.78 1.60
N LEU A 201 -5.37 8.91 2.48
CA LEU A 201 -4.57 8.30 3.54
C LEU A 201 -3.41 7.45 2.96
N GLY A 202 -3.66 6.72 1.88
CA GLY A 202 -2.65 5.95 1.15
C GLY A 202 -1.56 6.84 0.55
N ILE A 203 -1.93 7.99 -0.03
CA ILE A 203 -0.97 8.98 -0.55
C ILE A 203 -0.12 9.54 0.60
N ALA A 204 -0.75 9.97 1.71
CA ALA A 204 -0.04 10.45 2.88
C ALA A 204 0.96 9.41 3.41
N PHE A 205 0.54 8.15 3.48
CA PHE A 205 1.38 7.04 3.90
C PHE A 205 2.60 6.83 2.98
N GLN A 206 2.43 6.90 1.65
CA GLN A 206 3.52 6.73 0.70
C GLN A 206 4.52 7.90 0.74
N ILE A 207 4.05 9.14 0.94
CA ILE A 207 4.93 10.29 1.16
C ILE A 207 5.74 10.09 2.45
N GLN A 208 5.10 9.64 3.53
CA GLN A 208 5.76 9.35 4.80
C GLN A 208 6.79 8.21 4.65
N ASP A 209 6.47 7.16 3.88
CA ASP A 209 7.39 6.03 3.65
C ASP A 209 8.67 6.51 2.92
N ALA A 210 8.53 7.37 1.91
CA ALA A 210 9.67 7.98 1.21
C ALA A 210 10.51 8.89 2.14
N ILE A 211 9.88 9.65 3.04
CA ILE A 211 10.59 10.46 4.04
C ILE A 211 11.35 9.55 5.02
N LEU A 212 10.70 8.49 5.50
CA LEU A 212 11.31 7.55 6.45
C LEU A 212 12.42 6.70 5.82
N ASP A 213 12.33 6.36 4.53
CA ASP A 213 13.44 5.70 3.83
C ASP A 213 14.69 6.58 3.82
N ALA A 214 14.54 7.87 3.56
CA ALA A 214 15.68 8.79 3.53
C ALA A 214 16.15 9.20 4.93
N PHE A 215 15.25 9.54 5.86
CA PHE A 215 15.52 10.24 7.12
C PHE A 215 15.17 9.45 8.38
N GLY A 216 14.58 8.26 8.26
CA GLY A 216 14.21 7.44 9.41
C GLY A 216 15.41 6.95 10.21
N ASP A 217 15.15 6.49 11.43
CA ASP A 217 16.13 5.81 12.27
C ASP A 217 16.20 4.32 11.86
N ALA A 218 17.37 3.87 11.38
CA ALA A 218 17.59 2.49 10.93
C ALA A 218 17.21 1.44 12.00
N ALA A 219 17.42 1.75 13.28
CA ALA A 219 17.09 0.87 14.40
C ALA A 219 15.57 0.71 14.58
N LYS A 220 14.78 1.70 14.11
CA LYS A 220 13.34 1.77 14.26
C LYS A 220 12.58 1.34 13.00
N VAL A 221 13.12 1.66 11.83
CA VAL A 221 12.48 1.36 10.52
C VAL A 221 12.64 -0.12 10.14
N GLY A 222 13.64 -0.81 10.68
CA GLY A 222 13.89 -2.24 10.40
C GLY A 222 14.34 -2.52 8.96
N LYS A 223 14.73 -1.48 8.20
CA LYS A 223 15.27 -1.52 6.84
C LYS A 223 16.54 -0.67 6.79
N GLN A 224 17.37 -0.90 5.77
CA GLN A 224 18.47 -0.01 5.45
C GLN A 224 17.92 1.36 5.06
N VAL A 225 18.33 2.43 5.77
CA VAL A 225 17.95 3.82 5.46
C VAL A 225 18.70 4.27 4.21
N GLY A 226 18.00 4.99 3.32
CA GLY A 226 18.55 5.50 2.07
C GLY A 226 18.50 4.51 0.90
N GLY A 227 17.67 3.47 0.98
CA GLY A 227 17.48 2.52 -0.11
C GLY A 227 16.98 3.17 -1.40
N ASP A 228 16.03 4.08 -1.30
CA ASP A 228 15.50 4.85 -2.45
C ASP A 228 16.58 5.77 -3.05
N ILE A 229 17.45 6.35 -2.22
CA ILE A 229 18.58 7.17 -2.69
C ILE A 229 19.59 6.29 -3.45
N LEU A 230 19.91 5.12 -2.91
CA LEU A 230 20.88 4.20 -3.54
C LEU A 230 20.41 3.69 -4.90
N SER A 231 19.13 3.40 -5.03
CA SER A 231 18.49 2.92 -6.26
C SER A 231 18.08 4.04 -7.23
N ASP A 232 18.44 5.29 -6.96
CA ASP A 232 18.08 6.47 -7.76
C ASP A 232 16.56 6.60 -8.00
N LYS A 233 15.76 6.17 -7.02
CA LYS A 233 14.31 6.16 -7.10
C LYS A 233 13.75 7.59 -7.16
N LYS A 234 12.86 7.84 -8.11
CA LYS A 234 12.28 9.18 -8.31
C LYS A 234 11.10 9.44 -7.36
N THR A 235 11.41 9.46 -6.05
CA THR A 235 10.43 9.72 -4.98
C THR A 235 9.99 11.19 -4.95
N ILE A 236 9.06 11.52 -4.04
CA ILE A 236 8.64 12.91 -3.83
C ILE A 236 9.81 13.81 -3.42
N LEU A 237 10.77 13.30 -2.64
CA LEU A 237 11.98 14.05 -2.28
C LEU A 237 12.81 14.39 -3.52
N TYR A 238 13.02 13.42 -4.40
CA TYR A 238 13.73 13.61 -5.66
C TYR A 238 13.01 14.60 -6.58
N THR A 239 11.73 14.40 -6.83
CA THR A 239 10.95 15.23 -7.77
C THR A 239 10.85 16.68 -7.28
N THR A 240 10.61 16.88 -5.98
CA THR A 240 10.58 18.22 -5.37
C THR A 240 11.96 18.90 -5.46
N PHE A 241 13.04 18.18 -5.13
CA PHE A 241 14.39 18.73 -5.24
C PHE A 241 14.69 19.18 -6.68
N HIS A 242 14.47 18.32 -7.66
CA HIS A 242 14.77 18.64 -9.05
C HIS A 242 13.88 19.76 -9.63
N SER A 243 12.71 20.01 -9.07
CA SER A 243 11.85 21.13 -9.47
C SER A 243 12.27 22.47 -8.85
N THR A 244 12.83 22.48 -7.64
CA THR A 244 13.05 23.71 -6.84
C THR A 244 14.51 24.10 -6.66
N ALA A 245 15.44 23.11 -6.71
CA ALA A 245 16.86 23.35 -6.44
C ALA A 245 17.56 24.19 -7.50
N SER A 246 18.59 24.93 -7.07
CA SER A 246 19.46 25.69 -7.96
C SER A 246 20.27 24.79 -8.92
N ASN A 247 20.79 25.36 -10.00
CA ASN A 247 21.68 24.61 -10.91
C ASN A 247 22.96 24.12 -10.21
N ALA A 248 23.45 24.85 -9.22
CA ALA A 248 24.62 24.43 -8.43
C ALA A 248 24.30 23.18 -7.61
N ASP A 249 23.14 23.16 -6.92
CA ASP A 249 22.71 22.01 -6.13
C ASP A 249 22.43 20.78 -7.00
N LYS A 250 21.84 20.96 -8.18
CA LYS A 250 21.63 19.89 -9.17
C LYS A 250 22.94 19.30 -9.68
N THR A 251 23.97 20.15 -9.87
CA THR A 251 25.31 19.68 -10.24
C THR A 251 25.93 18.88 -9.11
N GLU A 252 25.80 19.33 -7.88
CA GLU A 252 26.30 18.61 -6.70
C GLU A 252 25.54 17.29 -6.48
N PHE A 253 24.19 17.27 -6.67
CA PHE A 253 23.41 16.05 -6.64
C PHE A 253 23.93 15.02 -7.66
N SER A 254 24.23 15.45 -8.90
CA SER A 254 24.76 14.58 -9.95
C SER A 254 26.15 14.03 -9.58
N ARG A 255 27.00 14.84 -8.92
CA ARG A 255 28.30 14.39 -8.42
C ARG A 255 28.13 13.31 -7.33
N LEU A 256 27.22 13.56 -6.39
CA LEU A 256 26.94 12.64 -5.28
C LEU A 256 26.31 11.32 -5.75
N SER A 257 25.47 11.35 -6.79
CA SER A 257 24.88 10.13 -7.38
C SER A 257 25.92 9.15 -7.90
N ALA A 258 27.11 9.63 -8.29
CA ALA A 258 28.25 8.82 -8.75
C ALA A 258 29.26 8.49 -7.63
N ALA A 259 29.03 8.93 -6.39
CA ALA A 259 29.92 8.72 -5.25
C ALA A 259 29.76 7.33 -4.61
N SER A 260 30.54 7.03 -3.57
CA SER A 260 30.35 5.82 -2.77
C SER A 260 28.99 5.85 -2.05
N ASN A 261 28.44 4.68 -1.72
CA ASN A 261 27.11 4.55 -1.12
C ASN A 261 26.92 5.45 0.11
N ASP A 262 27.88 5.48 1.01
CA ASP A 262 27.78 6.30 2.24
C ASP A 262 27.85 7.80 1.94
N GLU A 263 28.70 8.23 1.01
CA GLU A 263 28.79 9.62 0.58
C GLU A 263 27.52 10.03 -0.21
N LYS A 264 27.00 9.15 -1.05
CA LYS A 264 25.75 9.36 -1.81
C LYS A 264 24.59 9.60 -0.85
N ILE A 265 24.37 8.68 0.11
CA ILE A 265 23.27 8.82 1.08
C ILE A 265 23.43 10.09 1.91
N SER A 266 24.58 10.28 2.56
CA SER A 266 24.78 11.41 3.47
C SER A 266 24.73 12.77 2.75
N GLY A 267 25.33 12.86 1.56
CA GLY A 267 25.37 14.07 0.77
C GLY A 267 23.99 14.45 0.20
N ILE A 268 23.24 13.49 -0.36
CA ILE A 268 21.91 13.77 -0.91
C ILE A 268 20.92 14.14 0.21
N LYS A 269 20.98 13.48 1.38
CA LYS A 269 20.19 13.88 2.55
C LYS A 269 20.48 15.33 2.96
N ALA A 270 21.75 15.71 3.04
CA ALA A 270 22.12 17.09 3.36
C ALA A 270 21.60 18.10 2.34
N LEU A 271 21.61 17.76 1.03
CA LEU A 271 21.01 18.59 -0.01
C LEU A 271 19.49 18.75 0.17
N TYR A 272 18.78 17.66 0.48
CA TYR A 272 17.33 17.71 0.72
C TYR A 272 16.98 18.57 1.94
N GLU A 273 17.76 18.50 3.02
CA GLU A 273 17.57 19.35 4.20
C GLU A 273 17.86 20.82 3.89
N ALA A 274 19.02 21.10 3.28
CA ALA A 274 19.45 22.47 2.98
C ALA A 274 18.52 23.20 2.00
N SER A 275 17.90 22.47 1.07
CA SER A 275 16.96 23.00 0.08
C SER A 275 15.50 23.11 0.59
N GLY A 276 15.22 22.71 1.84
CA GLY A 276 13.87 22.72 2.43
C GLY A 276 12.90 21.66 1.87
N VAL A 277 13.40 20.70 1.09
CA VAL A 277 12.62 19.63 0.48
C VAL A 277 11.95 18.76 1.54
N LEU A 278 12.65 18.42 2.62
CA LEU A 278 12.10 17.63 3.72
C LEU A 278 10.89 18.31 4.36
N GLU A 279 11.00 19.61 4.65
CA GLU A 279 9.89 20.37 5.25
C GLU A 279 8.70 20.46 4.29
N TYR A 280 8.94 20.70 3.01
CA TYR A 280 7.89 20.75 1.99
C TYR A 280 7.15 19.42 1.89
N CYS A 281 7.86 18.28 1.77
CA CYS A 281 7.27 16.96 1.68
C CYS A 281 6.50 16.58 2.96
N SER A 282 7.00 16.95 4.14
CA SER A 282 6.31 16.74 5.41
C SER A 282 4.99 17.53 5.49
N LYS A 283 4.97 18.80 5.06
CA LYS A 283 3.73 19.59 4.96
C LYS A 283 2.74 18.98 3.98
N LYS A 284 3.22 18.46 2.86
CA LYS A 284 2.37 17.82 1.86
C LYS A 284 1.76 16.52 2.39
N GLN A 285 2.53 15.72 3.11
CA GLN A 285 2.05 14.51 3.78
C GLN A 285 0.91 14.84 4.75
N LEU A 286 1.08 15.87 5.60
CA LEU A 286 0.06 16.32 6.54
C LEU A 286 -1.20 16.84 5.84
N ALA A 287 -1.06 17.55 4.72
CA ALA A 287 -2.20 18.02 3.93
C ALA A 287 -3.05 16.86 3.38
N TYR A 288 -2.45 15.80 2.84
CA TYR A 288 -3.19 14.62 2.40
C TYR A 288 -3.84 13.88 3.57
N GLN A 289 -3.18 13.81 4.73
CA GLN A 289 -3.77 13.25 5.94
C GLN A 289 -5.00 14.06 6.39
N GLU A 290 -4.94 15.39 6.38
CA GLU A 290 -6.07 16.26 6.72
C GLU A 290 -7.24 16.06 5.74
N ILE A 291 -6.98 15.99 4.44
CA ILE A 291 -7.99 15.70 3.41
C ILE A 291 -8.67 14.36 3.71
N ALA A 292 -7.89 13.33 4.03
CA ALA A 292 -8.42 12.02 4.39
C ALA A 292 -9.34 12.11 5.62
N MET A 293 -8.91 12.79 6.69
CA MET A 293 -9.71 12.93 7.91
C MET A 293 -11.01 13.69 7.66
N ASN A 294 -11.01 14.71 6.79
CA ASN A 294 -12.20 15.45 6.40
C ASN A 294 -13.19 14.54 5.67
N HIS A 295 -12.74 13.71 4.72
CA HIS A 295 -13.61 12.74 4.06
C HIS A 295 -14.20 11.72 5.06
N LEU A 296 -13.41 11.22 6.01
CA LEU A 296 -13.95 10.34 7.05
C LEU A 296 -14.99 11.05 7.91
N ALA A 297 -14.80 12.34 8.22
CA ALA A 297 -15.78 13.11 9.00
C ALA A 297 -17.14 13.23 8.29
N GLU A 298 -17.17 13.30 6.96
CA GLU A 298 -18.38 13.38 6.12
C GLU A 298 -19.18 12.08 6.04
N VAL A 299 -18.60 10.93 6.40
CA VAL A 299 -19.29 9.64 6.32
C VAL A 299 -20.50 9.61 7.25
N GLU A 300 -21.67 9.34 6.72
CA GLU A 300 -22.88 9.06 7.50
C GLU A 300 -22.89 7.60 7.95
N CYS A 301 -22.95 7.36 9.27
CA CYS A 301 -22.85 6.02 9.83
C CYS A 301 -23.54 5.92 11.21
N ASN A 302 -23.70 4.67 11.70
CA ASN A 302 -24.43 4.36 12.92
C ASN A 302 -23.51 4.27 14.15
N GLN A 303 -22.22 4.13 13.95
CA GLN A 303 -21.23 3.92 15.02
C GLN A 303 -20.14 5.01 15.00
N PRO A 304 -19.45 5.23 16.14
CA PRO A 304 -18.33 6.17 16.20
C PRO A 304 -17.20 5.79 15.25
N LYS A 305 -16.62 6.78 14.57
CA LYS A 305 -15.50 6.63 13.63
C LYS A 305 -14.13 6.54 14.31
N GLN A 306 -14.09 6.56 15.66
CA GLN A 306 -12.84 6.69 16.42
C GLN A 306 -11.78 5.65 16.04
N ASN A 307 -12.19 4.39 15.84
CA ASN A 307 -11.26 3.33 15.45
C ASN A 307 -10.56 3.61 14.13
N LEU A 308 -11.29 4.17 13.14
CA LEU A 308 -10.69 4.55 11.85
C LEU A 308 -9.77 5.76 11.98
N PHE A 309 -10.16 6.77 12.76
CA PHE A 309 -9.29 7.92 13.05
C PHE A 309 -7.99 7.48 13.73
N THR A 310 -8.08 6.67 14.77
CA THR A 310 -6.91 6.18 15.51
C THR A 310 -6.00 5.32 14.61
N LEU A 311 -6.57 4.44 13.78
CA LEU A 311 -5.78 3.64 12.85
C LEU A 311 -5.10 4.51 11.78
N ALA A 312 -5.80 5.51 11.25
CA ALA A 312 -5.24 6.45 10.29
C ALA A 312 -4.05 7.22 10.86
N GLU A 313 -4.20 7.78 12.06
CA GLU A 313 -3.11 8.43 12.77
C GLU A 313 -1.93 7.49 13.03
N PHE A 314 -2.21 6.25 13.43
CA PHE A 314 -1.18 5.25 13.68
C PHE A 314 -0.34 4.95 12.43
N ILE A 315 -0.94 4.86 11.24
CA ILE A 315 -0.19 4.52 10.02
C ILE A 315 0.55 5.72 9.41
N THR A 316 0.10 6.96 9.67
CA THR A 316 0.71 8.18 9.12
C THR A 316 1.65 8.89 10.09
N ASN A 317 1.59 8.62 11.39
CA ASN A 317 2.47 9.19 12.41
C ASN A 317 3.61 8.24 12.83
N ARG A 318 4.00 7.32 11.94
CA ARG A 318 5.15 6.45 12.23
C ARG A 318 6.41 7.28 12.33
N SER A 319 6.94 7.35 13.54
CA SER A 319 8.33 7.76 13.81
C SER A 319 9.25 6.51 13.88
N HIS A 320 8.69 5.34 13.54
CA HIS A 320 9.35 4.05 13.77
C HIS A 320 9.11 3.07 12.63
#